data_3a39835ceb60566f655c7dc3e112dbcc
#
_entry.id   3a39835ceb60566f655c7dc3e112dbcc
#
_cell.length_a   1.000
_cell.length_b   1.000
_cell.length_c   1.000
_cell.angle_alpha   90.00
_cell.angle_beta   90.00
_cell.angle_gamma   90.00
#
_symmetry.space_group_name_H-M   'P 1'
#
loop_
_entity.id
_entity.type
_entity.pdbx_description
1 polymer ?
#
loop_
_entity_poly.entity_id
_entity_poly.type
_entity_poly.pdbx_seq_one_letter_code
_entity_poly.pdbx_strand_id
1 'polypeptide(L)'
;MTAEEFIANNLAPIMGLLFLLMTIVKNDTMDLPDRKLFLHIWIFELLELTAYNLELVTASYDHPTNMRIFLSALGYSLRPLIPYILIKLIKRVEDKKIYEVLLILPWVLAVILSFSAFFTDIAYSYDAQNVFHRGPLGYFCQVITVLYMFILMIRAIRSHIFDKRIESKVMLLVMAYITVAMVLEAAFGIRSIGRSSMVYSTVFFMFALQTN
;
A
#
# COMPACT_ATOMS: atom_id res chain seq x y z
N MET A 1 7.06 18.62 -13.52
CA MET A 1 7.49 17.23 -13.78
C MET A 1 7.72 17.07 -15.27
N THR A 2 8.94 16.72 -15.69
CA THR A 2 9.26 16.44 -17.10
C THR A 2 8.72 15.07 -17.51
N ALA A 3 8.64 14.78 -18.83
CA ALA A 3 8.25 13.46 -19.31
C ALA A 3 9.21 12.35 -18.85
N GLU A 4 10.50 12.67 -18.77
CA GLU A 4 11.54 11.74 -18.28
C GLU A 4 11.35 11.40 -16.80
N GLU A 5 11.11 12.41 -15.97
CA GLU A 5 10.82 12.22 -14.55
C GLU A 5 9.53 11.41 -14.34
N PHE A 6 8.49 11.64 -15.15
CA PHE A 6 7.27 10.87 -15.11
C PHE A 6 7.53 9.39 -15.43
N ILE A 7 8.24 9.12 -16.51
CA ILE A 7 8.58 7.76 -16.92
C ILE A 7 9.44 7.07 -15.83
N ALA A 8 10.49 7.74 -15.36
CA ALA A 8 11.38 7.18 -14.35
C ALA A 8 10.65 6.81 -13.04
N ASN A 9 9.68 7.62 -12.62
CA ASN A 9 8.94 7.38 -11.38
C ASN A 9 7.78 6.40 -11.51
N ASN A 10 7.25 6.19 -12.72
CA ASN A 10 5.99 5.44 -12.91
C ASN A 10 6.15 4.16 -13.74
N LEU A 11 7.22 4.00 -14.52
CA LEU A 11 7.38 2.85 -15.40
C LEU A 11 7.29 1.52 -14.62
N ALA A 12 8.04 1.40 -13.53
CA ALA A 12 8.06 0.19 -12.72
C ALA A 12 6.70 -0.15 -12.10
N PRO A 13 6.00 0.78 -11.38
CA PRO A 13 4.68 0.47 -10.85
C PRO A 13 3.63 0.23 -11.95
N ILE A 14 3.66 0.95 -13.09
CA ILE A 14 2.73 0.70 -14.19
C ILE A 14 2.93 -0.71 -14.77
N MET A 15 4.17 -1.11 -15.04
CA MET A 15 4.46 -2.45 -15.55
C MET A 15 4.03 -3.54 -14.56
N GLY A 16 4.26 -3.30 -13.26
CA GLY A 16 3.80 -4.21 -12.20
C GLY A 16 2.27 -4.32 -12.17
N LEU A 17 1.54 -3.21 -12.28
CA LEU A 17 0.07 -3.19 -12.32
C LEU A 17 -0.48 -3.89 -13.56
N LEU A 18 0.11 -3.67 -14.73
CA LEU A 18 -0.27 -4.38 -15.95
C LEU A 18 -0.05 -5.88 -15.81
N PHE A 19 1.09 -6.28 -15.28
CA PHE A 19 1.40 -7.68 -15.04
C PHE A 19 0.43 -8.31 -14.02
N LEU A 20 0.13 -7.63 -12.91
CA LEU A 20 -0.84 -8.07 -11.91
C LEU A 20 -2.23 -8.27 -12.55
N LEU A 21 -2.70 -7.28 -13.33
CA LEU A 21 -4.00 -7.37 -14.02
C LEU A 21 -4.05 -8.55 -14.99
N MET A 22 -3.00 -8.71 -15.82
CA MET A 22 -2.93 -9.83 -16.77
C MET A 22 -2.97 -11.18 -16.05
N THR A 23 -2.29 -11.28 -14.91
CA THR A 23 -2.26 -12.51 -14.12
C THR A 23 -3.64 -12.78 -13.48
N ILE A 24 -4.31 -11.77 -12.92
CA ILE A 24 -5.67 -11.90 -12.36
C ILE A 24 -6.67 -12.36 -13.42
N VAL A 25 -6.59 -11.78 -14.63
CA VAL A 25 -7.55 -12.08 -15.72
C VAL A 25 -7.32 -13.46 -16.33
N LYS A 26 -6.05 -13.84 -16.51
CA LYS A 26 -5.69 -15.12 -17.17
C LYS A 26 -5.66 -16.32 -16.23
N ASN A 27 -5.83 -16.10 -14.93
CA ASN A 27 -5.76 -17.18 -13.96
C ASN A 27 -7.09 -17.88 -13.77
N ASP A 28 -7.25 -19.00 -14.44
CA ASP A 28 -8.46 -19.84 -14.38
C ASP A 28 -8.52 -20.72 -13.12
N THR A 29 -7.39 -20.87 -12.39
CA THR A 29 -7.31 -21.72 -11.19
C THR A 29 -7.67 -20.97 -9.91
N MET A 30 -7.74 -19.63 -9.96
CA MET A 30 -8.05 -18.79 -8.80
C MET A 30 -9.55 -18.78 -8.52
N ASP A 31 -9.91 -19.00 -7.26
CA ASP A 31 -11.29 -18.89 -6.80
C ASP A 31 -11.88 -17.49 -7.01
N LEU A 32 -13.16 -17.40 -7.33
CA LEU A 32 -13.86 -16.14 -7.59
C LEU A 32 -13.75 -15.11 -6.43
N PRO A 33 -13.85 -15.49 -5.13
CA PRO A 33 -13.65 -14.55 -4.02
C PRO A 33 -12.25 -13.96 -4.00
N ASP A 34 -11.21 -14.76 -4.18
CA ASP A 34 -9.83 -14.32 -4.14
C ASP A 34 -9.49 -13.45 -5.35
N ARG A 35 -10.00 -13.80 -6.54
CA ARG A 35 -9.90 -12.96 -7.74
C ARG A 35 -10.49 -11.57 -7.51
N LYS A 36 -11.65 -11.46 -6.86
CA LYS A 36 -12.26 -10.16 -6.52
C LYS A 36 -11.38 -9.36 -5.55
N LEU A 37 -10.80 -10.00 -4.54
CA LEU A 37 -9.92 -9.31 -3.59
C LEU A 37 -8.64 -8.78 -4.27
N PHE A 38 -8.00 -9.56 -5.14
CA PHE A 38 -6.85 -9.09 -5.93
C PHE A 38 -7.23 -7.97 -6.89
N LEU A 39 -8.43 -8.01 -7.49
CA LEU A 39 -8.92 -6.91 -8.31
C LEU A 39 -9.13 -5.63 -7.49
N HIS A 40 -9.64 -5.72 -6.26
CA HIS A 40 -9.74 -4.56 -5.37
C HIS A 40 -8.35 -3.99 -5.03
N ILE A 41 -7.37 -4.86 -4.72
CA ILE A 41 -5.99 -4.40 -4.49
C ILE A 41 -5.46 -3.67 -5.73
N TRP A 42 -5.62 -4.24 -6.91
CA TRP A 42 -5.20 -3.62 -8.17
C TRP A 42 -5.83 -2.23 -8.37
N ILE A 43 -7.14 -2.10 -8.10
CA ILE A 43 -7.84 -0.80 -8.17
C ILE A 43 -7.25 0.19 -7.17
N PHE A 44 -6.98 -0.23 -5.94
CA PHE A 44 -6.45 0.67 -4.91
C PHE A 44 -4.99 1.08 -5.18
N GLU A 45 -4.17 0.18 -5.69
CA GLU A 45 -2.80 0.51 -6.15
C GLU A 45 -2.82 1.48 -7.34
N LEU A 46 -3.75 1.30 -8.29
CA LEU A 46 -3.94 2.22 -9.41
C LEU A 46 -4.42 3.60 -8.92
N LEU A 47 -5.35 3.64 -7.97
CA LEU A 47 -5.83 4.88 -7.36
C LEU A 47 -4.72 5.60 -6.59
N GLU A 48 -3.88 4.87 -5.82
CA GLU A 48 -2.74 5.45 -5.13
C GLU A 48 -1.73 6.05 -6.11
N LEU A 49 -1.40 5.33 -7.19
CA LEU A 49 -0.50 5.81 -8.23
C LEU A 49 -1.05 7.07 -8.92
N THR A 50 -2.35 7.08 -9.21
CA THR A 50 -3.04 8.23 -9.83
C THR A 50 -3.05 9.43 -8.89
N ALA A 51 -3.44 9.23 -7.64
CA ALA A 51 -3.47 10.28 -6.62
C ALA A 51 -2.09 10.92 -6.44
N TYR A 52 -1.03 10.11 -6.40
CA TYR A 52 0.33 10.61 -6.30
C TYR A 52 0.75 11.46 -7.50
N ASN A 53 0.48 11.00 -8.72
CA ASN A 53 0.84 11.76 -9.92
C ASN A 53 0.08 13.10 -9.99
N LEU A 54 -1.20 13.10 -9.61
CA LEU A 54 -1.98 14.33 -9.50
C LEU A 54 -1.48 15.24 -8.37
N GLU A 55 -1.04 14.67 -7.23
CA GLU A 55 -0.40 15.44 -6.17
C GLU A 55 0.88 16.13 -6.66
N LEU A 56 1.71 15.45 -7.45
CA LEU A 56 2.91 16.05 -8.05
C LEU A 56 2.59 17.20 -9.00
N VAL A 57 1.50 17.09 -9.77
CA VAL A 57 1.02 18.19 -10.61
C VAL A 57 0.58 19.37 -9.75
N THR A 58 -0.19 19.13 -8.70
CA THR A 58 -0.66 20.19 -7.79
C THR A 58 0.47 20.77 -6.94
N ALA A 59 1.57 20.03 -6.75
CA ALA A 59 2.77 20.52 -6.08
C ALA A 59 3.52 21.61 -6.85
N SER A 60 3.30 21.72 -8.16
CA SER A 60 3.88 22.77 -8.99
C SER A 60 3.12 24.10 -8.95
N TYR A 61 2.02 24.19 -8.20
CA TYR A 61 1.28 25.43 -8.01
C TYR A 61 1.96 26.33 -6.97
N ASP A 62 1.80 27.63 -7.11
CA ASP A 62 2.44 28.63 -6.22
C ASP A 62 1.91 28.62 -4.79
N HIS A 63 0.75 27.98 -4.56
CA HIS A 63 0.10 27.90 -3.25
C HIS A 63 -0.58 26.53 -3.04
N PRO A 64 -0.74 26.07 -1.79
CA PRO A 64 -1.42 24.81 -1.51
C PRO A 64 -2.90 24.89 -1.89
N THR A 65 -3.40 23.81 -2.47
CA THR A 65 -4.81 23.67 -2.85
C THR A 65 -5.47 22.58 -2.02
N ASN A 66 -6.77 22.70 -1.78
CA ASN A 66 -7.55 21.64 -1.15
C ASN A 66 -7.44 20.32 -1.93
N MET A 67 -7.27 20.39 -3.25
CA MET A 67 -7.06 19.22 -4.10
C MET A 67 -5.76 18.50 -3.72
N ARG A 68 -4.66 19.24 -3.48
CA ARG A 68 -3.39 18.64 -3.05
C ARG A 68 -3.50 17.93 -1.71
N ILE A 69 -4.16 18.58 -0.72
CA ILE A 69 -4.41 17.98 0.60
C ILE A 69 -5.24 16.69 0.43
N PHE A 70 -6.30 16.74 -0.39
CA PHE A 70 -7.15 15.58 -0.66
C PHE A 70 -6.36 14.42 -1.29
N LEU A 71 -5.56 14.69 -2.31
CA LEU A 71 -4.77 13.65 -3.00
C LEU A 71 -3.74 13.01 -2.07
N SER A 72 -3.08 13.81 -1.23
CA SER A 72 -2.17 13.29 -0.20
C SER A 72 -2.89 12.45 0.85
N ALA A 73 -4.05 12.93 1.34
CA ALA A 73 -4.86 12.19 2.31
C ALA A 73 -5.34 10.86 1.72
N LEU A 74 -5.77 10.84 0.46
CA LEU A 74 -6.16 9.64 -0.25
C LEU A 74 -4.99 8.64 -0.36
N GLY A 75 -3.82 9.09 -0.79
CA GLY A 75 -2.62 8.26 -0.90
C GLY A 75 -2.21 7.64 0.45
N TYR A 76 -2.17 8.43 1.52
CA TYR A 76 -1.88 7.94 2.88
C TYR A 76 -2.94 6.97 3.41
N SER A 77 -4.21 7.12 3.00
CA SER A 77 -5.29 6.23 3.41
C SER A 77 -5.27 4.89 2.68
N LEU A 78 -4.87 4.87 1.41
CA LEU A 78 -4.85 3.66 0.58
C LEU A 78 -3.68 2.72 0.92
N ARG A 79 -2.52 3.26 1.32
CA ARG A 79 -1.33 2.46 1.63
C ARG A 79 -1.55 1.34 2.65
N PRO A 80 -2.09 1.58 3.86
CA PRO A 80 -2.32 0.52 4.82
C PRO A 80 -3.49 -0.39 4.46
N LEU A 81 -4.37 0.02 3.53
CA LEU A 81 -5.50 -0.78 3.06
C LEU A 81 -5.04 -2.01 2.25
N ILE A 82 -3.97 -1.88 1.47
CA ILE A 82 -3.44 -2.97 0.64
C ILE A 82 -3.02 -4.17 1.50
N PRO A 83 -2.09 -4.06 2.46
CA PRO A 83 -1.73 -5.18 3.31
C PRO A 83 -2.88 -5.67 4.19
N TYR A 84 -3.82 -4.80 4.60
CA TYR A 84 -5.04 -5.22 5.27
C TYR A 84 -5.87 -6.19 4.43
N ILE A 85 -6.04 -5.93 3.12
CA ILE A 85 -6.78 -6.84 2.23
C ILE A 85 -5.99 -8.14 2.01
N LEU A 86 -4.65 -8.08 1.89
CA LEU A 86 -3.80 -9.27 1.80
C LEU A 86 -3.94 -10.16 3.04
N ILE A 87 -4.09 -9.59 4.24
CA ILE A 87 -4.38 -10.35 5.46
C ILE A 87 -5.71 -11.12 5.36
N LYS A 88 -6.72 -10.55 4.70
CA LYS A 88 -8.02 -11.20 4.48
C LYS A 88 -7.96 -12.37 3.49
N LEU A 89 -7.01 -12.35 2.55
CA LEU A 89 -6.77 -13.48 1.63
C LEU A 89 -6.28 -14.73 2.37
N ILE A 90 -5.52 -14.56 3.45
CA ILE A 90 -5.10 -15.66 4.32
C ILE A 90 -6.26 -16.00 5.28
N LYS A 91 -7.25 -16.73 4.77
CA LYS A 91 -8.41 -17.15 5.55
C LYS A 91 -7.97 -18.06 6.69
N ARG A 92 -8.44 -17.78 7.92
CA ARG A 92 -8.48 -18.72 9.02
C ARG A 92 -9.94 -19.08 9.31
N VAL A 93 -10.18 -20.36 9.48
CA VAL A 93 -11.50 -20.93 9.81
C VAL A 93 -12.06 -20.38 11.16
N GLU A 94 -11.20 -19.79 11.99
CA GLU A 94 -11.52 -19.39 13.37
C GLU A 94 -11.51 -17.86 13.61
N ASP A 95 -11.48 -17.02 12.56
CA ASP A 95 -11.45 -15.56 12.79
C ASP A 95 -12.78 -15.08 13.40
N LYS A 96 -12.77 -14.84 14.72
CA LYS A 96 -13.91 -14.24 15.42
C LYS A 96 -14.16 -12.83 14.93
N LYS A 97 -15.42 -12.40 14.84
CA LYS A 97 -15.80 -11.02 14.41
C LYS A 97 -15.03 -9.90 15.13
N ILE A 98 -14.64 -10.13 16.39
CA ILE A 98 -13.86 -9.15 17.15
C ILE A 98 -12.48 -8.91 16.55
N TYR A 99 -11.85 -9.94 15.97
CA TYR A 99 -10.55 -9.76 15.29
C TYR A 99 -10.67 -8.94 14.00
N GLU A 100 -11.79 -9.06 13.28
CA GLU A 100 -12.03 -8.24 12.09
C GLU A 100 -12.18 -6.76 12.46
N VAL A 101 -12.90 -6.46 13.56
CA VAL A 101 -13.05 -5.10 14.06
C VAL A 101 -11.70 -4.54 14.54
N LEU A 102 -10.94 -5.32 15.30
CA LEU A 102 -9.60 -4.90 15.76
C LEU A 102 -8.63 -4.70 14.60
N LEU A 103 -8.80 -5.45 13.52
CA LEU A 103 -7.93 -5.35 12.36
C LEU A 103 -8.25 -4.12 11.50
N ILE A 104 -9.52 -3.73 11.38
CA ILE A 104 -9.90 -2.57 10.56
C ILE A 104 -9.68 -1.24 11.28
N LEU A 105 -9.70 -1.23 12.61
CA LEU A 105 -9.61 -0.03 13.44
C LEU A 105 -8.36 0.82 13.16
N PRO A 106 -7.13 0.26 13.07
CA PRO A 106 -5.94 1.04 12.75
C PRO A 106 -6.04 1.74 11.38
N TRP A 107 -6.63 1.06 10.37
CA TRP A 107 -6.85 1.68 9.06
C TRP A 107 -7.84 2.85 9.14
N VAL A 108 -8.96 2.69 9.85
CA VAL A 108 -9.94 3.78 10.05
C VAL A 108 -9.27 4.99 10.72
N LEU A 109 -8.42 4.75 11.73
CA LEU A 109 -7.65 5.81 12.38
C LEU A 109 -6.67 6.47 11.40
N ALA A 110 -6.02 5.69 10.51
CA ALA A 110 -5.15 6.23 9.48
C ALA A 110 -5.91 7.15 8.52
N VAL A 111 -7.12 6.78 8.10
CA VAL A 111 -7.99 7.60 7.26
C VAL A 111 -8.34 8.91 7.98
N ILE A 112 -8.83 8.84 9.21
CA ILE A 112 -9.20 10.02 10.00
C ILE A 112 -7.99 10.96 10.16
N LEU A 113 -6.83 10.44 10.52
CA LEU A 113 -5.62 11.25 10.65
C LEU A 113 -5.17 11.85 9.32
N SER A 114 -5.24 11.10 8.22
CA SER A 114 -4.85 11.62 6.90
C SER A 114 -5.75 12.78 6.47
N PHE A 115 -7.05 12.65 6.69
CA PHE A 115 -8.02 13.71 6.35
C PHE A 115 -8.06 14.85 7.37
N SER A 116 -7.52 14.67 8.59
CA SER A 116 -7.39 15.77 9.56
C SER A 116 -6.49 16.92 9.06
N ALA A 117 -5.65 16.68 8.06
CA ALA A 117 -4.80 17.69 7.44
C ALA A 117 -5.59 18.86 6.78
N PHE A 118 -6.90 18.70 6.58
CA PHE A 118 -7.77 19.84 6.19
C PHE A 118 -8.01 20.84 7.31
N PHE A 119 -7.79 20.44 8.57
CA PHE A 119 -8.18 21.24 9.74
C PHE A 119 -7.03 21.39 10.74
N THR A 120 -6.02 20.53 10.69
CA THR A 120 -4.93 20.47 11.69
C THR A 120 -3.61 20.06 11.04
N ASP A 121 -2.50 20.49 11.62
CA ASP A 121 -1.14 20.13 11.19
C ASP A 121 -0.62 18.85 11.86
N ILE A 122 -1.50 18.05 12.50
CA ILE A 122 -1.10 16.88 13.30
C ILE A 122 -0.47 15.80 12.43
N ALA A 123 -1.05 15.51 11.27
CA ALA A 123 -0.52 14.52 10.34
C ALA A 123 0.51 15.15 9.39
N TYR A 124 0.12 16.17 8.68
CA TYR A 124 0.97 16.96 7.79
C TYR A 124 0.27 18.27 7.43
N SER A 125 1.04 19.22 6.91
CA SER A 125 0.54 20.49 6.39
C SER A 125 1.36 20.94 5.18
N TYR A 126 0.87 21.97 4.52
CA TYR A 126 1.57 22.68 3.45
C TYR A 126 1.67 24.14 3.81
N ASP A 127 2.88 24.71 3.68
CA ASP A 127 3.08 26.14 3.90
C ASP A 127 2.57 27.00 2.71
N ALA A 128 2.69 28.31 2.83
CA ALA A 128 2.27 29.26 1.80
C ALA A 128 3.01 29.06 0.47
N GLN A 129 4.21 28.49 0.48
CA GLN A 129 5.03 28.15 -0.68
C GLN A 129 4.74 26.75 -1.21
N ASN A 130 3.66 26.12 -0.74
CA ASN A 130 3.26 24.78 -1.15
C ASN A 130 4.30 23.69 -0.82
N VAL A 131 5.14 23.90 0.22
CA VAL A 131 6.10 22.90 0.71
C VAL A 131 5.43 21.99 1.73
N PHE A 132 5.66 20.69 1.61
CA PHE A 132 5.13 19.68 2.53
C PHE A 132 5.89 19.67 3.86
N HIS A 133 5.15 19.76 4.95
CA HIS A 133 5.66 19.62 6.32
C HIS A 133 4.99 18.44 7.02
N ARG A 134 5.80 17.60 7.63
CA ARG A 134 5.32 16.45 8.38
C ARG A 134 4.99 16.84 9.80
N GLY A 135 3.76 16.55 10.23
CA GLY A 135 3.31 16.78 11.59
C GLY A 135 3.80 15.74 12.60
N PRO A 136 3.46 15.90 13.88
CA PRO A 136 3.87 14.99 14.97
C PRO A 136 3.44 13.53 14.75
N LEU A 137 2.27 13.29 14.14
CA LEU A 137 1.77 11.97 13.79
C LEU A 137 1.95 11.63 12.30
N GLY A 138 2.84 12.34 11.60
CA GLY A 138 3.03 12.20 10.16
C GLY A 138 3.58 10.86 9.68
N TYR A 139 4.05 10.00 10.58
CA TYR A 139 4.49 8.62 10.27
C TYR A 139 3.42 7.57 10.59
N PHE A 140 2.24 7.96 11.04
CA PHE A 140 1.22 7.04 11.53
C PHE A 140 0.79 6.02 10.47
N CYS A 141 0.58 6.46 9.22
CA CYS A 141 0.21 5.57 8.12
C CYS A 141 1.29 4.53 7.82
N GLN A 142 2.57 4.94 7.84
CA GLN A 142 3.69 4.03 7.66
C GLN A 142 3.78 2.98 8.78
N VAL A 143 3.59 3.43 10.04
CA VAL A 143 3.59 2.53 11.21
C VAL A 143 2.46 1.50 11.08
N ILE A 144 1.25 1.91 10.70
CA ILE A 144 0.13 0.99 10.49
C ILE A 144 0.41 0.02 9.34
N THR A 145 0.99 0.50 8.25
CA THR A 145 1.34 -0.36 7.12
C THR A 145 2.35 -1.44 7.54
N VAL A 146 3.39 -1.05 8.27
CA VAL A 146 4.38 -2.01 8.82
C VAL A 146 3.73 -2.98 9.80
N LEU A 147 2.83 -2.51 10.66
CA LEU A 147 2.06 -3.36 11.57
C LEU A 147 1.24 -4.42 10.81
N TYR A 148 0.53 -4.02 9.76
CA TYR A 148 -0.23 -4.97 8.94
C TYR A 148 0.68 -5.95 8.19
N MET A 149 1.82 -5.50 7.70
CA MET A 149 2.80 -6.40 7.09
C MET A 149 3.30 -7.44 8.11
N PHE A 150 3.53 -7.02 9.36
CA PHE A 150 3.93 -7.94 10.43
C PHE A 150 2.83 -8.95 10.78
N ILE A 151 1.57 -8.51 10.85
CA ILE A 151 0.40 -9.38 11.05
C ILE A 151 0.27 -10.36 9.88
N LEU A 152 0.42 -9.89 8.64
CA LEU A 152 0.39 -10.71 7.42
C LEU A 152 1.45 -11.82 7.51
N MET A 153 2.68 -11.48 7.90
CA MET A 153 3.77 -12.43 8.08
C MET A 153 3.42 -13.50 9.12
N ILE A 154 2.96 -13.09 10.30
CA ILE A 154 2.59 -14.04 11.36
C ILE A 154 1.46 -14.97 10.87
N ARG A 155 0.47 -14.43 10.18
CA ARG A 155 -0.63 -15.24 9.62
C ARG A 155 -0.14 -16.21 8.55
N ALA A 156 0.70 -15.76 7.64
CA ALA A 156 1.29 -16.58 6.59
C ALA A 156 2.10 -17.77 7.19
N ILE A 157 2.94 -17.51 8.19
CA ILE A 157 3.71 -18.55 8.87
C ILE A 157 2.79 -19.54 9.61
N ARG A 158 1.72 -19.05 10.27
CA ARG A 158 0.82 -19.88 11.07
C ARG A 158 -0.23 -20.64 10.27
N SER A 159 -0.51 -20.24 9.06
CA SER A 159 -1.60 -20.84 8.25
C SER A 159 -1.20 -22.13 7.54
N HIS A 160 0.05 -22.60 7.69
CA HIS A 160 0.62 -23.73 6.94
C HIS A 160 0.44 -23.64 5.41
N ILE A 161 -0.01 -22.47 4.90
CA ILE A 161 -0.11 -22.20 3.45
C ILE A 161 1.25 -22.41 2.79
N PHE A 162 2.34 -22.25 3.56
CA PHE A 162 3.72 -22.35 3.13
C PHE A 162 4.42 -23.58 3.74
N ASP A 163 3.80 -24.73 3.66
CA ASP A 163 4.39 -26.01 4.14
C ASP A 163 5.67 -26.39 3.38
N LYS A 164 5.84 -25.83 2.15
CA LYS A 164 7.07 -25.97 1.40
C LYS A 164 8.08 -24.89 1.82
N ARG A 165 9.24 -25.36 2.32
CA ARG A 165 10.35 -24.50 2.82
C ARG A 165 10.78 -23.38 1.86
N ILE A 166 10.54 -23.51 0.54
CA ILE A 166 10.93 -22.53 -0.46
C ILE A 166 9.96 -21.36 -0.46
N GLU A 167 8.66 -21.61 -0.40
CA GLU A 167 7.60 -20.59 -0.44
C GLU A 167 7.64 -19.67 0.77
N SER A 168 7.86 -20.23 1.97
CA SER A 168 8.02 -19.42 3.18
C SER A 168 9.25 -18.53 3.15
N LYS A 169 10.37 -18.97 2.54
CA LYS A 169 11.56 -18.15 2.38
C LYS A 169 11.34 -17.00 1.39
N VAL A 170 10.68 -17.26 0.26
CA VAL A 170 10.34 -16.22 -0.72
C VAL A 170 9.45 -15.17 -0.07
N MET A 171 8.44 -15.60 0.68
CA MET A 171 7.55 -14.69 1.39
C MET A 171 8.27 -13.81 2.41
N LEU A 172 9.15 -14.40 3.23
CA LEU A 172 9.98 -13.64 4.17
C LEU A 172 10.87 -12.63 3.45
N LEU A 173 11.45 -13.00 2.31
CA LEU A 173 12.29 -12.12 1.50
C LEU A 173 11.48 -10.95 0.92
N VAL A 174 10.27 -11.22 0.40
CA VAL A 174 9.36 -10.18 -0.10
C VAL A 174 8.98 -9.21 1.01
N MET A 175 8.67 -9.72 2.19
CA MET A 175 8.31 -8.86 3.34
C MET A 175 9.49 -8.05 3.84
N ALA A 176 10.68 -8.63 3.89
CA ALA A 176 11.91 -7.90 4.19
C ALA A 176 12.15 -6.79 3.16
N TYR A 177 11.96 -7.07 1.88
CA TYR A 177 12.07 -6.09 0.80
C TYR A 177 11.11 -4.91 0.99
N ILE A 178 9.82 -5.17 1.28
CA ILE A 178 8.84 -4.10 1.53
C ILE A 178 9.24 -3.27 2.76
N THR A 179 9.62 -3.94 3.85
CA THR A 179 9.99 -3.25 5.09
C THR A 179 11.21 -2.34 4.86
N VAL A 180 12.23 -2.83 4.17
CA VAL A 180 13.40 -2.04 3.79
C VAL A 180 13.00 -0.88 2.87
N ALA A 181 12.15 -1.11 1.86
CA ALA A 181 11.67 -0.08 0.96
C ALA A 181 10.91 1.03 1.71
N MET A 182 10.08 0.68 2.69
CA MET A 182 9.36 1.65 3.51
C MET A 182 10.28 2.45 4.44
N VAL A 183 11.30 1.79 5.01
CA VAL A 183 12.32 2.47 5.82
C VAL A 183 13.11 3.46 4.96
N LEU A 184 13.52 3.06 3.76
CA LEU A 184 14.22 3.93 2.81
C LEU A 184 13.33 5.11 2.38
N GLU A 185 12.05 4.88 2.10
CA GLU A 185 11.10 5.96 1.82
C GLU A 185 11.00 6.94 2.99
N ALA A 186 10.87 6.42 4.22
CA ALA A 186 10.74 7.26 5.41
C ALA A 186 12.02 8.05 5.73
N ALA A 187 13.20 7.42 5.55
CA ALA A 187 14.49 8.02 5.90
C ALA A 187 15.01 8.99 4.82
N PHE A 188 14.81 8.67 3.55
CA PHE A 188 15.39 9.41 2.43
C PHE A 188 14.36 10.14 1.57
N GLY A 189 13.07 9.99 1.84
CA GLY A 189 12.00 10.64 1.07
C GLY A 189 11.79 10.09 -0.35
N ILE A 190 12.35 8.91 -0.68
CA ILE A 190 12.29 8.32 -2.02
C ILE A 190 10.94 7.60 -2.19
N ARG A 191 9.88 8.36 -2.46
CA ARG A 191 8.49 7.86 -2.50
C ARG A 191 8.22 6.79 -3.57
N SER A 192 9.02 6.73 -4.65
CA SER A 192 8.84 5.76 -5.74
C SER A 192 9.17 4.31 -5.33
N ILE A 193 10.11 4.13 -4.41
CA ILE A 193 10.55 2.79 -3.96
C ILE A 193 9.43 2.08 -3.20
N GLY A 194 8.78 2.77 -2.27
CA GLY A 194 7.70 2.18 -1.46
C GLY A 194 6.52 1.69 -2.31
N ARG A 195 6.11 2.47 -3.31
CA ARG A 195 5.01 2.09 -4.21
C ARG A 195 5.35 0.92 -5.11
N SER A 196 6.49 0.97 -5.76
CA SER A 196 6.94 -0.16 -6.60
C SER A 196 7.04 -1.44 -5.78
N SER A 197 7.53 -1.36 -4.54
CA SER A 197 7.63 -2.52 -3.66
C SER A 197 6.26 -3.11 -3.28
N MET A 198 5.24 -2.28 -3.09
CA MET A 198 3.88 -2.74 -2.80
C MET A 198 3.30 -3.53 -3.98
N VAL A 199 3.34 -2.97 -5.20
CA VAL A 199 2.83 -3.63 -6.40
C VAL A 199 3.52 -4.97 -6.64
N TYR A 200 4.85 -5.02 -6.61
CA TYR A 200 5.59 -6.26 -6.81
C TYR A 200 5.34 -7.28 -5.71
N SER A 201 5.14 -6.82 -4.49
CA SER A 201 4.81 -7.71 -3.36
C SER A 201 3.45 -8.34 -3.53
N THR A 202 2.45 -7.60 -4.01
CA THR A 202 1.13 -8.13 -4.35
C THR A 202 1.23 -9.21 -5.43
N VAL A 203 2.05 -8.98 -6.46
CA VAL A 203 2.32 -9.98 -7.51
C VAL A 203 2.94 -11.25 -6.93
N PHE A 204 3.99 -11.11 -6.12
CA PHE A 204 4.63 -12.27 -5.49
C PHE A 204 3.71 -13.01 -4.53
N PHE A 205 2.89 -12.27 -3.77
CA PHE A 205 1.91 -12.87 -2.88
C PHE A 205 0.85 -13.68 -3.65
N MET A 206 0.40 -13.15 -4.79
CA MET A 206 -0.53 -13.87 -5.65
C MET A 206 0.06 -15.17 -6.18
N PHE A 207 1.32 -15.16 -6.65
CA PHE A 207 1.99 -16.40 -7.08
C PHE A 207 2.15 -17.40 -5.94
N ALA A 208 2.52 -16.95 -4.74
CA ALA A 208 2.67 -17.83 -3.59
C ALA A 208 1.35 -18.52 -3.20
N LEU A 209 0.20 -17.88 -3.39
CA LEU A 209 -1.11 -18.49 -3.14
C LEU A 209 -1.55 -19.46 -4.24
N GLN A 210 -1.02 -19.34 -5.47
CA GLN A 210 -1.40 -20.18 -6.61
C GLN A 210 -0.64 -21.50 -6.67
N THR A 211 0.52 -21.57 -6.04
CA THR A 211 1.36 -22.79 -6.03
C THR A 211 0.88 -23.84 -5.02
N ASN A 212 -0.17 -23.56 -4.29
CA ASN A 212 -0.86 -24.43 -3.34
C ASN A 212 -2.22 -24.85 -3.86
#